data_55c2cca2d01d58c2d6c50c88c1fd021e
#
_entry.id   55c2cca2d01d58c2d6c50c88c1fd021e
#
_cell.length_a   1.000
_cell.length_b   1.000
_cell.length_c   1.000
_cell.angle_alpha   90.00
_cell.angle_beta   90.00
_cell.angle_gamma   90.00
#
_symmetry.space_group_name_H-M   'P 1'
#
loop_
_entity.id
_entity.type
_entity.pdbx_description
1 polymer ?
#
loop_
_entity_poly.entity_id
_entity_poly.type
_entity_poly.pdbx_seq_one_letter_code
_entity_poly.pdbx_strand_id
1 'polypeptide(L)'
;MQNEMNEKSFNDDLHADVLTHEVTFEDPLTLACGLILPKHKLVFETYGTLNEGRNNAILICHALSGNQHAAGLNTEGRPGWWDHYIGPDKP
;
A
#
# COMPACT_ATOMS: atom_id res chain seq x y z
N MET A 1 1.23 -14.13 16.42
CA MET A 1 1.65 -13.72 16.64
C MET A 1 2.21 -13.62 16.74
N GLN A 2 2.35 -13.35 16.48
CA GLN A 2 2.99 -12.92 16.59
C GLN A 2 3.60 -12.92 16.72
N ASN A 3 3.96 -12.85 16.53
CA ASN A 3 4.68 -12.65 16.68
C ASN A 3 5.33 -12.97 16.69
N GLU A 4 5.22 -13.19 16.35
CA GLU A 4 5.87 -13.14 16.52
C GLU A 4 6.60 -13.05 16.38
N MET A 5 6.82 -12.72 16.13
CA MET A 5 7.48 -12.15 16.08
C MET A 5 8.15 -11.63 16.44
N ASN A 6 8.62 -11.14 16.91
CA ASN A 6 9.25 -10.50 17.14
C ASN A 6 10.58 -10.19 17.22
N GLU A 7 11.01 -10.09 17.76
CA GLU A 7 12.34 -9.78 17.83
C GLU A 7 12.85 -9.51 16.52
N LYS A 8 12.15 -8.96 15.81
CA LYS A 8 12.44 -8.62 14.47
C LYS A 8 13.35 -7.46 14.37
N SER A 9 14.20 -7.44 13.35
CA SER A 9 14.96 -6.27 13.05
C SER A 9 14.01 -5.14 12.62
N PHE A 10 14.54 -3.94 12.60
CA PHE A 10 13.74 -2.80 12.19
C PHE A 10 13.19 -2.98 10.78
N ASN A 11 14.02 -3.48 9.85
CA ASN A 11 13.57 -3.70 8.49
C ASN A 11 12.52 -4.79 8.41
N ASP A 12 12.67 -5.83 9.23
CA ASP A 12 11.68 -6.88 9.26
C ASP A 12 10.35 -6.34 9.75
N ASP A 13 10.36 -5.42 10.72
CA ASP A 13 9.14 -4.82 11.19
C ASP A 13 8.44 -4.04 10.08
N LEU A 14 9.20 -3.29 9.29
CA LEU A 14 8.61 -2.56 8.18
C LEU A 14 8.02 -3.52 7.15
N HIS A 15 8.76 -4.59 6.83
CA HIS A 15 8.26 -5.57 5.86
C HIS A 15 7.01 -6.27 6.38
N ALA A 16 6.95 -6.53 7.68
CA ALA A 16 5.79 -7.20 8.25
C ALA A 16 4.55 -6.33 8.15
N ASP A 17 4.72 -5.00 8.07
CA ASP A 17 3.61 -4.09 7.99
C ASP A 17 3.19 -3.76 6.56
N VAL A 18 3.82 -4.37 5.56
CA VAL A 18 3.44 -4.17 4.16
C VAL A 18 2.35 -5.17 3.83
N LEU A 19 1.16 -4.68 3.56
CA LEU A 19 0.00 -5.51 3.23
C LEU A 19 -0.54 -5.12 1.87
N THR A 20 -0.87 -6.13 1.07
CA THR A 20 -1.47 -5.93 -0.24
C THR A 20 -2.95 -6.27 -0.16
N HIS A 21 -3.77 -5.38 -0.69
CA HIS A 21 -5.21 -5.51 -0.65
C HIS A 21 -5.79 -5.46 -2.05
N GLU A 22 -6.87 -6.23 -2.27
CA GLU A 22 -7.66 -6.14 -3.49
C GLU A 22 -9.08 -5.81 -3.10
N VAL A 23 -9.67 -4.84 -3.79
CA VAL A 23 -11.06 -4.47 -3.57
C VAL A 23 -11.76 -4.46 -4.92
N THR A 24 -12.88 -5.18 -5.01
CA THR A 24 -13.70 -5.21 -6.21
C THR A 24 -14.92 -4.33 -5.99
N PHE A 25 -15.11 -3.38 -6.90
CA PHE A 25 -16.28 -2.50 -6.88
C PHE A 25 -17.29 -3.02 -7.89
N GLU A 26 -18.45 -3.43 -7.39
CA GLU A 26 -19.49 -3.99 -8.24
C GLU A 26 -20.25 -2.89 -8.98
N ASP A 27 -20.37 -1.71 -8.36
CA ASP A 27 -21.13 -0.62 -8.98
C ASP A 27 -20.31 0.06 -10.06
N PRO A 28 -20.93 0.39 -11.19
CA PRO A 28 -20.22 1.10 -12.24
C PRO A 28 -19.87 2.52 -11.79
N LEU A 29 -18.78 3.04 -12.33
CA LEU A 29 -18.34 4.40 -12.08
C LEU A 29 -18.46 5.19 -13.36
N THR A 30 -19.22 6.29 -13.30
CA THR A 30 -19.35 7.18 -14.44
C THR A 30 -18.18 8.16 -14.44
N LEU A 31 -17.39 8.13 -15.51
CA LEU A 31 -16.23 8.98 -15.63
C LEU A 31 -16.64 10.38 -16.09
N ALA A 32 -15.77 11.35 -15.87
CA ALA A 32 -16.07 12.74 -16.24
C ALA A 32 -16.34 12.89 -17.74
N CYS A 33 -15.72 12.04 -18.56
CA CYS A 33 -15.92 12.09 -20.01
C CYS A 33 -17.22 11.42 -20.45
N GLY A 34 -18.01 10.88 -19.52
CA GLY A 34 -19.27 10.23 -19.83
C GLY A 34 -19.19 8.74 -20.05
N LEU A 35 -18.00 8.19 -20.15
CA LEU A 35 -17.86 6.75 -20.25
C LEU A 35 -18.13 6.11 -18.92
N ILE A 36 -18.56 4.85 -18.95
CA ILE A 36 -18.87 4.11 -17.72
C ILE A 36 -17.83 3.01 -17.54
N LEU A 37 -17.20 3.03 -16.38
CA LEU A 37 -16.30 1.95 -15.97
C LEU A 37 -17.16 0.94 -15.22
N PRO A 38 -17.33 -0.28 -15.79
CA PRO A 38 -18.20 -1.26 -15.13
C PRO A 38 -17.51 -1.83 -13.89
N LYS A 39 -17.96 -2.99 -13.44
CA LYS A 39 -17.31 -3.68 -12.35
C LYS A 39 -15.80 -3.63 -12.51
N HIS A 40 -15.09 -3.21 -11.46
CA HIS A 40 -13.65 -3.03 -11.56
C HIS A 40 -13.00 -3.36 -10.22
N LYS A 41 -11.69 -3.57 -10.27
CA LYS A 41 -10.90 -3.99 -9.12
C LYS A 41 -9.74 -3.03 -8.94
N LEU A 42 -9.45 -2.70 -7.69
CA LEU A 42 -8.28 -1.91 -7.34
C LEU A 42 -7.37 -2.73 -6.43
N VAL A 43 -6.07 -2.56 -6.63
CA VAL A 43 -5.06 -3.17 -5.79
C VAL A 43 -4.27 -2.05 -5.14
N PHE A 44 -4.08 -2.15 -3.83
CA PHE A 44 -3.31 -1.14 -3.12
C PHE A 44 -2.53 -1.79 -2.00
N GLU A 45 -1.48 -1.11 -1.53
CA GLU A 45 -0.69 -1.57 -0.41
C GLU A 45 -0.83 -0.58 0.74
N THR A 46 -0.72 -1.10 1.96
CA THR A 46 -0.69 -0.25 3.15
C THR A 46 0.60 -0.52 3.90
N TYR A 47 1.13 0.54 4.49
CA TYR A 47 2.37 0.47 5.26
C TYR A 47 2.12 1.10 6.61
N GLY A 48 2.48 0.39 7.69
CA GLY A 48 2.30 0.91 9.03
C GLY A 48 0.91 0.64 9.56
N THR A 49 0.54 1.37 10.58
CA THR A 49 -0.68 1.11 11.34
C THR A 49 -1.56 2.35 11.40
N LEU A 50 -2.82 2.18 11.05
CA LEU A 50 -3.81 3.23 11.15
C LEU A 50 -4.18 3.42 12.63
N ASN A 51 -4.17 4.68 13.10
CA ASN A 51 -4.49 4.92 14.50
C ASN A 51 -6.00 4.80 14.75
N GLU A 52 -6.38 4.86 16.00
CA GLU A 52 -7.76 4.68 16.40
C GLU A 52 -8.66 5.75 15.81
N GLY A 53 -8.16 6.97 15.74
CA GLY A 53 -8.93 8.09 15.18
C GLY A 53 -8.97 8.09 13.66
N ARG A 54 -8.22 7.21 13.01
CA ARG A 54 -8.18 7.08 11.56
C ARG A 54 -7.83 8.40 10.87
N ASN A 55 -6.91 9.14 11.47
CA ASN A 55 -6.51 10.44 10.94
C ASN A 55 -5.02 10.55 10.68
N ASN A 56 -4.33 9.40 10.58
CA ASN A 56 -2.90 9.40 10.28
C ASN A 56 -2.58 8.71 8.96
N ALA A 57 -3.51 8.73 8.01
CA ALA A 57 -3.30 8.09 6.72
C ALA A 57 -2.84 9.11 5.68
N ILE A 58 -1.92 8.69 4.83
CA ILE A 58 -1.45 9.48 3.69
C ILE A 58 -1.64 8.64 2.45
N LEU A 59 -2.33 9.19 1.45
CA LEU A 59 -2.57 8.49 0.21
C LEU A 59 -1.46 8.81 -0.78
N ILE A 60 -0.81 7.76 -1.30
CA ILE A 60 0.25 7.90 -2.30
C ILE A 60 -0.26 7.34 -3.62
N CYS A 61 -0.24 8.16 -4.66
CA CYS A 61 -0.72 7.74 -5.97
C CYS A 61 0.47 7.60 -6.91
N HIS A 62 0.57 6.44 -7.56
CA HIS A 62 1.69 6.21 -8.48
C HIS A 62 1.41 6.86 -9.83
N ALA A 63 2.47 7.00 -10.64
CA ALA A 63 2.36 7.51 -11.99
C ALA A 63 1.72 6.46 -12.91
N LEU A 64 1.36 6.88 -14.11
CA LEU A 64 0.68 5.99 -15.05
C LEU A 64 1.43 4.68 -15.29
N SER A 65 2.76 4.74 -15.32
CA SER A 65 3.58 3.55 -15.55
C SER A 65 4.00 2.84 -14.26
N GLY A 66 3.45 3.26 -13.12
CA GLY A 66 3.83 2.67 -11.84
C GLY A 66 2.87 1.59 -11.37
N ASN A 67 2.97 1.27 -10.09
CA ASN A 67 2.09 0.29 -9.49
C ASN A 67 1.96 0.60 -8.00
N GLN A 68 1.21 -0.25 -7.30
CA GLN A 68 0.91 -0.02 -5.89
C GLN A 68 2.09 -0.26 -4.96
N HIS A 69 3.18 -0.86 -5.43
CA HIS A 69 4.30 -1.24 -4.55
C HIS A 69 5.25 -0.06 -4.37
N ALA A 70 4.93 0.82 -3.42
CA ALA A 70 5.69 2.04 -3.22
C ALA A 70 6.83 1.88 -2.23
N ALA A 71 6.69 1.02 -1.22
CA ALA A 71 7.69 0.91 -0.16
C ALA A 71 7.83 -0.52 0.33
N GLY A 72 8.92 -0.79 1.03
CA GLY A 72 9.18 -2.12 1.56
C GLY A 72 9.63 -3.08 0.48
N LEU A 73 9.77 -4.34 0.85
CA LEU A 73 10.17 -5.38 -0.09
C LEU A 73 8.98 -6.27 -0.40
N ASN A 74 8.80 -6.59 -1.67
CA ASN A 74 7.73 -7.52 -2.05
C ASN A 74 8.21 -8.97 -1.85
N THR A 75 7.37 -9.93 -2.25
CA THR A 75 7.69 -11.34 -2.04
C THR A 75 8.90 -11.80 -2.86
N GLU A 76 9.28 -11.01 -3.87
CA GLU A 76 10.47 -11.30 -4.66
C GLU A 76 11.69 -10.54 -4.18
N GLY A 77 11.58 -9.83 -3.06
CA GLY A 77 12.68 -9.08 -2.48
C GLY A 77 12.97 -7.77 -3.17
N ARG A 78 12.04 -7.24 -3.95
CA ARG A 78 12.24 -5.99 -4.67
C ARG A 78 11.69 -4.84 -3.88
N PRO A 79 12.45 -3.72 -3.79
CA PRO A 79 11.96 -2.56 -3.06
C PRO A 79 10.91 -1.81 -3.86
N GLY A 80 10.03 -1.11 -3.13
CA GLY A 80 9.07 -0.26 -3.78
C GLY A 80 9.74 0.93 -4.46
N TRP A 81 9.00 1.56 -5.39
CA TRP A 81 9.59 2.62 -6.21
C TRP A 81 9.89 3.88 -5.41
N TRP A 82 9.32 4.04 -4.22
CA TRP A 82 9.60 5.19 -3.35
C TRP A 82 10.16 4.75 -1.99
N ASP A 83 10.81 3.59 -1.98
CA ASP A 83 11.28 2.99 -0.73
C ASP A 83 12.29 3.89 -0.01
N HIS A 84 13.00 4.76 -0.74
CA HIS A 84 13.95 5.66 -0.12
C HIS A 84 13.27 6.74 0.73
N TYR A 85 11.98 6.99 0.52
CA TYR A 85 11.29 8.10 1.19
C TYR A 85 10.20 7.65 2.14
N ILE A 86 9.75 6.41 2.07
CA ILE A 86 8.63 5.93 2.89
C ILE A 86 9.17 4.93 3.89
N GLY A 87 8.99 5.24 5.18
CA GLY A 87 9.39 4.35 6.25
C GLY A 87 10.03 5.11 7.39
N PRO A 88 10.26 4.44 8.52
CA PRO A 88 10.90 5.07 9.66
C PRO A 88 12.30 5.56 9.31
N ASP A 89 12.65 6.71 9.85
CA ASP A 89 13.98 7.33 9.67
C ASP A 89 14.30 7.71 8.23
N LYS A 90 13.30 7.85 7.40
CA LYS A 90 13.49 8.31 6.03
C LYS A 90 13.06 9.76 5.92
N PRO A 91 13.58 10.50 4.91
CA PRO A 91 13.31 11.93 4.80
C PRO A 91 11.83 12.30 4.80
#